data_f6cb7f009657929d93ad42823ec1de34
#
_entry.id   f6cb7f009657929d93ad42823ec1de34
#
_cell.length_a   1.000
_cell.length_b   1.000
_cell.length_c   1.000
_cell.angle_alpha   90.00
_cell.angle_beta   90.00
_cell.angle_gamma   90.00
#
_symmetry.space_group_name_H-M   'P 1'
#
loop_
_entity.id
_entity.type
_entity.pdbx_description
1 polymer ?
#
loop_
_entity_poly.entity_id
_entity_poly.type
_entity_poly.pdbx_seq_one_letter_code
_entity_poly.pdbx_strand_id
1 'polypeptide(L)'
;MKKLSVFLLGALMFGGAIAAEDAGASDASLTLAVRRIGLEWSKTEVNHAAEYQNSPVSALKADSQDFIKGVFDTALEYNNNRFQWDNSLFMEYGETKLKPYNESATVSENADDILLSSNLSYACWEFSGFKFGPTVRGAYDTEFKTADGTPRQNIIRTNAGISLFDNEIVKSLYLTGVYEYDFTYAGEQTSKLAAEIGWRLEYQIREGVKLSSNGYYREYLSYSEFVKTDLERDLSAILRLDTNLWGDLTMGPYVQYRRARARGVDVYGSNFIMGISFNYITSFGLI
;
A
#
# COMPACT_ATOMS: atom_id res chain seq x y z
N MET A 1 -9.07 26.25 1.79
CA MET A 1 -9.13 24.79 1.94
C MET A 1 -9.97 24.05 0.88
N LYS A 2 -10.72 24.71 -0.01
CA LYS A 2 -11.49 24.05 -1.11
C LYS A 2 -10.74 23.90 -2.46
N LYS A 3 -9.50 24.40 -2.55
CA LYS A 3 -8.76 24.43 -3.85
C LYS A 3 -7.80 23.24 -4.06
N LEU A 4 -7.46 22.48 -3.02
CA LEU A 4 -6.50 21.35 -3.15
C LEU A 4 -7.18 20.08 -3.69
N SER A 5 -8.47 19.85 -3.34
CA SER A 5 -9.23 18.68 -3.81
C SER A 5 -9.48 18.67 -5.32
N VAL A 6 -9.44 19.84 -5.97
CA VAL A 6 -9.66 19.96 -7.42
C VAL A 6 -8.37 19.64 -8.21
N PHE A 7 -7.19 19.83 -7.61
CA PHE A 7 -5.90 19.57 -8.29
C PHE A 7 -5.57 18.07 -8.40
N LEU A 8 -5.91 17.28 -7.38
CA LEU A 8 -5.65 15.82 -7.40
C LEU A 8 -6.60 15.10 -8.38
N LEU A 9 -7.86 15.52 -8.45
CA LEU A 9 -8.80 14.98 -9.45
C LEU A 9 -8.44 15.42 -10.88
N GLY A 10 -7.86 16.61 -11.07
CA GLY A 10 -7.40 17.11 -12.35
C GLY A 10 -6.18 16.37 -12.91
N ALA A 11 -5.25 15.93 -12.06
CA ALA A 11 -4.07 15.16 -12.49
C ALA A 11 -4.44 13.73 -12.92
N LEU A 12 -5.50 13.15 -12.37
CA LEU A 12 -6.05 11.86 -12.78
C LEU A 12 -6.75 11.91 -14.14
N MET A 13 -7.27 13.09 -14.54
CA MET A 13 -7.99 13.25 -15.83
C MET A 13 -7.09 13.66 -16.99
N PHE A 14 -5.98 14.37 -16.76
CA PHE A 14 -5.09 14.85 -17.82
C PHE A 14 -4.11 13.80 -18.37
N GLY A 15 -3.86 12.70 -17.65
CA GLY A 15 -3.02 11.60 -18.15
C GLY A 15 -3.65 10.82 -19.32
N GLY A 16 -4.97 10.83 -19.44
CA GLY A 16 -5.67 10.10 -20.50
C GLY A 16 -5.57 10.71 -21.90
N ALA A 17 -5.24 11.99 -22.00
CA ALA A 17 -5.22 12.69 -23.31
C ALA A 17 -3.88 12.59 -24.06
N ILE A 18 -2.77 12.32 -23.35
CA ILE A 18 -1.44 12.28 -23.98
C ILE A 18 -1.12 10.88 -24.55
N ALA A 19 -1.78 9.83 -24.06
CA ALA A 19 -1.55 8.46 -24.51
C ALA A 19 -2.28 8.08 -25.82
N ALA A 20 -3.21 8.91 -26.30
CA ALA A 20 -4.12 8.54 -27.39
C ALA A 20 -3.56 8.76 -28.81
N GLU A 21 -2.47 9.51 -28.99
CA GLU A 21 -2.01 9.87 -30.34
C GLU A 21 -0.98 8.93 -30.99
N ASP A 22 -0.36 7.99 -30.23
CA ASP A 22 0.71 7.13 -30.77
C ASP A 22 0.45 5.62 -30.61
N ALA A 23 -0.71 5.19 -30.15
CA ALA A 23 -1.07 3.79 -30.00
C ALA A 23 -1.75 3.27 -31.28
N GLY A 24 -1.01 2.55 -32.09
CA GLY A 24 -1.63 1.64 -33.06
C GLY A 24 -2.60 0.72 -32.31
N ALA A 25 -3.86 0.76 -32.70
CA ALA A 25 -5.07 0.33 -31.98
C ALA A 25 -5.20 -1.19 -31.65
N SER A 26 -4.11 -1.99 -31.62
CA SER A 26 -4.22 -3.45 -31.53
C SER A 26 -3.76 -4.08 -30.21
N ASP A 27 -3.03 -3.37 -29.33
CA ASP A 27 -2.43 -3.99 -28.15
C ASP A 27 -2.66 -3.22 -26.82
N ALA A 28 -3.58 -2.28 -26.78
CA ALA A 28 -3.93 -1.56 -25.56
C ALA A 28 -5.06 -2.28 -24.80
N SER A 29 -4.93 -2.39 -23.49
CA SER A 29 -5.97 -2.89 -22.60
C SER A 29 -6.23 -1.93 -21.46
N LEU A 30 -7.51 -1.77 -21.12
CA LEU A 30 -7.95 -1.07 -19.91
C LEU A 30 -8.75 -2.05 -19.07
N THR A 31 -8.32 -2.29 -17.85
CA THR A 31 -8.92 -3.28 -16.96
C THR A 31 -9.28 -2.64 -15.62
N LEU A 32 -10.51 -2.84 -15.17
CA LEU A 32 -10.88 -2.60 -13.78
C LEU A 32 -10.61 -3.89 -12.99
N ALA A 33 -9.56 -3.87 -12.18
CA ALA A 33 -9.16 -4.99 -11.34
C ALA A 33 -9.71 -4.79 -9.92
N VAL A 34 -10.59 -5.69 -9.48
CA VAL A 34 -10.91 -5.86 -8.06
C VAL A 34 -9.88 -6.86 -7.53
N ARG A 35 -8.76 -6.33 -7.08
CA ARG A 35 -7.63 -7.13 -6.60
C ARG A 35 -7.98 -7.87 -5.34
N ARG A 36 -8.87 -7.27 -4.50
CA ARG A 36 -9.36 -7.90 -3.29
C ARG A 36 -10.49 -7.09 -2.63
N ILE A 37 -11.60 -7.75 -2.35
CA ILE A 37 -12.56 -7.33 -1.32
C ILE A 37 -12.62 -8.48 -0.33
N GLY A 38 -12.18 -8.28 0.91
CA GLY A 38 -11.99 -9.42 1.80
C GLY A 38 -12.18 -9.12 3.27
N LEU A 39 -12.39 -10.21 3.99
CA LEU A 39 -12.32 -10.27 5.45
C LEU A 39 -11.12 -11.13 5.85
N GLU A 40 -10.34 -10.64 6.77
CA GLU A 40 -9.18 -11.32 7.32
C GLU A 40 -9.38 -11.55 8.82
N TRP A 41 -9.31 -12.82 9.21
CA TRP A 41 -9.19 -13.17 10.63
C TRP A 41 -7.74 -13.41 10.93
N SER A 42 -7.20 -12.65 11.87
CA SER A 42 -5.77 -12.51 12.06
C SER A 42 -5.39 -12.56 13.52
N LYS A 43 -4.19 -13.05 13.76
CA LYS A 43 -3.47 -12.88 15.01
C LYS A 43 -2.28 -11.96 14.76
N THR A 44 -2.11 -10.96 15.61
CA THR A 44 -0.98 -10.05 15.57
C THR A 44 -0.05 -10.27 16.77
N GLU A 45 1.24 -10.12 16.56
CA GLU A 45 2.27 -10.08 17.59
C GLU A 45 3.12 -8.83 17.37
N VAL A 46 3.07 -7.92 18.35
CA VAL A 46 3.75 -6.63 18.29
C VAL A 46 4.87 -6.59 19.31
N ASN A 47 6.07 -6.21 18.87
CA ASN A 47 7.22 -6.04 19.72
C ASN A 47 7.55 -4.55 19.88
N HIS A 48 7.89 -4.13 21.09
CA HIS A 48 8.20 -2.76 21.46
C HIS A 48 7.05 -1.77 21.25
N ALA A 49 5.79 -2.22 21.35
CA ALA A 49 4.62 -1.37 21.18
C ALA A 49 4.60 -0.15 22.12
N ALA A 50 5.16 -0.29 23.33
CA ALA A 50 5.22 0.81 24.30
C ALA A 50 6.07 1.98 23.80
N GLU A 51 7.20 1.70 23.17
CA GLU A 51 8.11 2.71 22.60
C GLU A 51 7.55 3.36 21.34
N TYR A 52 6.56 2.70 20.70
CA TYR A 52 5.92 3.13 19.46
C TYR A 52 4.48 3.65 19.65
N GLN A 53 4.03 3.90 20.90
CA GLN A 53 2.65 4.39 21.17
C GLN A 53 2.28 5.69 20.41
N ASN A 54 3.26 6.56 20.15
CA ASN A 54 3.07 7.81 19.42
C ASN A 54 3.42 7.67 17.92
N SER A 55 3.62 6.45 17.41
CA SER A 55 3.90 6.23 16.00
C SER A 55 2.68 6.61 15.14
N PRO A 56 2.87 7.24 13.97
CA PRO A 56 1.78 7.42 13.01
C PRO A 56 1.29 6.10 12.39
N VAL A 57 2.06 5.02 12.59
CA VAL A 57 1.75 3.69 12.06
C VAL A 57 0.99 2.88 13.10
N SER A 58 -0.31 2.70 12.91
CA SER A 58 -1.20 1.95 13.82
C SER A 58 -0.69 0.54 14.11
N ALA A 59 -0.17 -0.15 13.11
CA ALA A 59 0.36 -1.52 13.24
C ALA A 59 1.52 -1.67 14.24
N LEU A 60 2.29 -0.62 14.54
CA LEU A 60 3.42 -0.68 15.47
C LEU A 60 3.03 -0.38 16.92
N LYS A 61 1.85 0.20 17.16
CA LYS A 61 1.32 0.55 18.48
C LYS A 61 0.15 -0.32 18.93
N ALA A 62 -0.31 -1.22 18.06
CA ALA A 62 -1.42 -2.13 18.33
C ALA A 62 -1.07 -3.13 19.43
N ASP A 63 -2.09 -3.63 20.13
CA ASP A 63 -1.93 -4.73 21.09
C ASP A 63 -1.79 -6.06 20.34
N SER A 64 -0.99 -6.99 20.94
CA SER A 64 -0.89 -8.36 20.43
C SER A 64 -2.17 -9.13 20.75
N GLN A 65 -2.99 -9.43 19.73
CA GLN A 65 -4.30 -10.06 19.91
C GLN A 65 -4.87 -10.65 18.61
N ASP A 66 -5.99 -11.33 18.73
CA ASP A 66 -6.78 -11.77 17.58
C ASP A 66 -7.73 -10.63 17.16
N PHE A 67 -7.84 -10.40 15.86
CA PHE A 67 -8.73 -9.37 15.31
C PHE A 67 -9.26 -9.73 13.92
N ILE A 68 -10.31 -9.03 13.53
CA ILE A 68 -10.87 -9.12 12.18
C ILE A 68 -10.69 -7.77 11.51
N LYS A 69 -10.21 -7.79 10.26
CA LYS A 69 -10.14 -6.59 9.42
C LYS A 69 -10.82 -6.80 8.07
N GLY A 70 -11.43 -5.72 7.59
CA GLY A 70 -11.88 -5.59 6.21
C GLY A 70 -10.77 -5.03 5.34
N VAL A 71 -10.69 -5.51 4.10
CA VAL A 71 -9.75 -5.01 3.10
C VAL A 71 -10.46 -4.78 1.79
N PHE A 72 -10.16 -3.65 1.16
CA PHE A 72 -10.61 -3.29 -0.18
C PHE A 72 -9.40 -2.83 -0.99
N ASP A 73 -9.13 -3.51 -2.11
CA ASP A 73 -8.03 -3.21 -3.02
C ASP A 73 -8.55 -3.29 -4.46
N THR A 74 -8.55 -2.18 -5.15
CA THR A 74 -9.01 -2.08 -6.54
C THR A 74 -8.08 -1.20 -7.35
N ALA A 75 -8.01 -1.44 -8.65
CA ALA A 75 -7.22 -0.64 -9.55
C ALA A 75 -7.86 -0.51 -10.94
N LEU A 76 -7.64 0.64 -11.57
CA LEU A 76 -7.82 0.84 -13.00
C LEU A 76 -6.45 0.74 -13.67
N GLU A 77 -6.25 -0.31 -14.45
CA GLU A 77 -4.98 -0.66 -15.08
C GLU A 77 -5.06 -0.44 -16.59
N TYR A 78 -4.24 0.45 -17.10
CA TYR A 78 -4.03 0.61 -18.54
C TYR A 78 -2.67 0.07 -18.93
N ASN A 79 -2.65 -0.82 -19.90
CA ASN A 79 -1.43 -1.42 -20.44
C ASN A 79 -1.42 -1.31 -21.96
N ASN A 80 -0.26 -1.00 -22.50
CA ASN A 80 0.05 -1.16 -23.91
C ASN A 80 1.50 -1.64 -24.06
N ASN A 81 2.00 -1.72 -25.30
CA ASN A 81 3.35 -2.20 -25.57
C ASN A 81 4.46 -1.47 -24.80
N ARG A 82 4.27 -0.20 -24.43
CA ARG A 82 5.29 0.63 -23.79
C ARG A 82 4.91 1.19 -22.44
N PHE A 83 3.61 1.43 -22.20
CA PHE A 83 3.12 2.07 -20.98
C PHE A 83 2.36 1.08 -20.11
N GLN A 84 2.62 1.14 -18.83
CA GLN A 84 1.77 0.58 -17.80
C GLN A 84 1.35 1.72 -16.86
N TRP A 85 0.05 1.94 -16.74
CA TRP A 85 -0.52 2.94 -15.85
C TRP A 85 -1.53 2.30 -14.91
N ASP A 86 -1.25 2.37 -13.62
CA ASP A 86 -2.00 1.74 -12.55
C ASP A 86 -2.51 2.81 -11.59
N ASN A 87 -3.83 2.94 -11.47
CA ASN A 87 -4.48 3.82 -10.51
C ASN A 87 -5.19 2.95 -9.49
N SER A 88 -4.75 2.97 -8.25
CA SER A 88 -5.25 2.06 -7.22
C SER A 88 -5.82 2.79 -6.02
N LEU A 89 -6.83 2.18 -5.43
CA LEU A 89 -7.38 2.50 -4.12
C LEU A 89 -7.27 1.28 -3.24
N PHE A 90 -6.46 1.39 -2.19
CA PHE A 90 -6.34 0.41 -1.12
C PHE A 90 -6.94 0.98 0.15
N MET A 91 -7.72 0.17 0.85
CA MET A 91 -8.29 0.50 2.16
C MET A 91 -8.26 -0.71 3.05
N GLU A 92 -7.85 -0.54 4.30
CA GLU A 92 -8.00 -1.56 5.32
C GLU A 92 -8.46 -0.94 6.63
N TYR A 93 -9.32 -1.67 7.34
CA TYR A 93 -9.81 -1.25 8.65
C TYR A 93 -10.05 -2.46 9.54
N GLY A 94 -9.50 -2.40 10.75
CA GLY A 94 -9.69 -3.42 11.76
C GLY A 94 -9.47 -2.88 13.16
N GLU A 95 -10.45 -3.10 14.05
CA GLU A 95 -10.33 -2.77 15.46
C GLU A 95 -10.75 -3.95 16.34
N THR A 96 -10.19 -4.03 17.51
CA THR A 96 -10.61 -4.93 18.57
C THR A 96 -11.15 -4.13 19.75
N LYS A 97 -12.35 -4.49 20.20
CA LYS A 97 -12.98 -3.90 21.38
C LYS A 97 -13.08 -4.95 22.48
N LEU A 98 -12.31 -4.77 23.52
CA LEU A 98 -12.38 -5.59 24.73
C LEU A 98 -13.26 -4.88 25.77
N LYS A 99 -14.22 -5.59 26.31
CA LYS A 99 -15.06 -5.10 27.42
C LYS A 99 -15.04 -6.10 28.58
N PRO A 100 -14.03 -5.99 29.47
CA PRO A 100 -13.99 -6.81 30.68
C PRO A 100 -15.23 -6.60 31.56
N TYR A 101 -15.53 -7.59 32.39
CA TYR A 101 -16.66 -7.48 33.33
C TYR A 101 -16.40 -6.36 34.34
N ASN A 102 -17.33 -5.41 34.45
CA ASN A 102 -17.26 -4.23 35.33
C ASN A 102 -16.13 -3.23 35.04
N GLU A 103 -15.54 -3.24 33.82
CA GLU A 103 -14.54 -2.27 33.41
C GLU A 103 -14.98 -1.49 32.19
N SER A 104 -14.30 -0.38 31.93
CA SER A 104 -14.49 0.37 30.69
C SER A 104 -13.96 -0.45 29.49
N ALA A 105 -14.65 -0.33 28.36
CA ALA A 105 -14.18 -0.97 27.14
C ALA A 105 -12.85 -0.32 26.68
N THR A 106 -11.87 -1.16 26.37
CA THR A 106 -10.66 -0.76 25.66
C THR A 106 -10.84 -1.03 24.15
N VAL A 107 -10.44 -0.09 23.32
CA VAL A 107 -10.44 -0.22 21.87
C VAL A 107 -8.97 -0.16 21.41
N SER A 108 -8.55 -1.18 20.69
CA SER A 108 -7.24 -1.22 20.02
C SER A 108 -7.49 -1.19 18.51
N GLU A 109 -6.89 -0.23 17.85
CA GLU A 109 -6.89 -0.12 16.39
C GLU A 109 -5.70 -0.89 15.83
N ASN A 110 -5.98 -1.92 15.02
CA ASN A 110 -4.99 -2.84 14.49
C ASN A 110 -4.60 -2.53 13.05
N ALA A 111 -5.52 -1.94 12.29
CA ALA A 111 -5.32 -1.49 10.93
C ALA A 111 -6.25 -0.31 10.64
N ASP A 112 -5.73 0.76 10.10
CA ASP A 112 -6.51 1.91 9.61
C ASP A 112 -5.66 2.61 8.55
N ASP A 113 -5.97 2.35 7.28
CA ASP A 113 -5.21 2.88 6.15
C ASP A 113 -6.12 3.11 4.94
N ILE A 114 -5.98 4.24 4.29
CA ILE A 114 -6.57 4.59 3.00
C ILE A 114 -5.46 5.13 2.11
N LEU A 115 -5.08 4.37 1.10
CA LEU A 115 -4.03 4.72 0.15
C LEU A 115 -4.59 4.84 -1.26
N LEU A 116 -4.58 6.06 -1.80
CA LEU A 116 -4.84 6.32 -3.21
C LEU A 116 -3.51 6.49 -3.93
N SER A 117 -3.28 5.76 -5.02
CA SER A 117 -2.04 5.92 -5.78
C SER A 117 -2.24 5.86 -7.29
N SER A 118 -1.33 6.51 -8.01
CA SER A 118 -1.23 6.48 -9.47
C SER A 118 0.23 6.24 -9.84
N ASN A 119 0.50 5.16 -10.57
CA ASN A 119 1.85 4.75 -10.97
C ASN A 119 1.92 4.63 -12.49
N LEU A 120 2.87 5.30 -13.11
CA LEU A 120 3.16 5.24 -14.54
C LEU A 120 4.56 4.70 -14.76
N SER A 121 4.67 3.66 -15.58
CA SER A 121 5.95 3.06 -16.01
C SER A 121 6.03 3.08 -17.53
N TYR A 122 7.23 3.35 -18.06
CA TYR A 122 7.52 3.36 -19.50
C TYR A 122 8.62 2.37 -19.86
N ALA A 123 8.36 1.47 -20.80
CA ALA A 123 9.31 0.48 -21.27
C ALA A 123 10.33 1.10 -22.24
N CYS A 124 11.56 1.29 -21.76
CA CYS A 124 12.70 1.64 -22.61
C CYS A 124 13.36 0.43 -23.25
N TRP A 125 13.40 -0.68 -22.51
CA TRP A 125 14.00 -1.94 -22.92
C TRP A 125 13.09 -3.10 -22.56
N GLU A 126 13.14 -4.13 -23.40
CA GLU A 126 12.47 -5.40 -23.18
C GLU A 126 13.49 -6.53 -23.33
N PHE A 127 13.56 -7.43 -22.35
CA PHE A 127 14.43 -8.58 -22.36
C PHE A 127 13.86 -9.73 -21.53
N SER A 128 13.96 -10.93 -22.06
CA SER A 128 13.54 -12.16 -21.34
C SER A 128 12.14 -12.09 -20.72
N GLY A 129 11.18 -11.42 -21.39
CA GLY A 129 9.81 -11.23 -20.90
C GLY A 129 9.66 -10.22 -19.77
N PHE A 130 10.66 -9.37 -19.54
CA PHE A 130 10.59 -8.22 -18.65
C PHE A 130 10.62 -6.92 -19.43
N LYS A 131 9.79 -5.98 -19.05
CA LYS A 131 9.92 -4.58 -19.45
C LYS A 131 10.69 -3.82 -18.37
N PHE A 132 11.63 -2.97 -18.79
CA PHE A 132 12.46 -2.15 -17.91
C PHE A 132 12.43 -0.69 -18.34
N GLY A 133 12.33 0.21 -17.39
CA GLY A 133 12.41 1.63 -17.67
C GLY A 133 12.04 2.54 -16.50
N PRO A 134 11.90 3.85 -16.75
CA PRO A 134 11.53 4.82 -15.74
C PRO A 134 10.12 4.58 -15.21
N THR A 135 9.94 4.90 -13.93
CA THR A 135 8.65 4.87 -13.24
C THR A 135 8.47 6.11 -12.38
N VAL A 136 7.23 6.60 -12.32
CA VAL A 136 6.81 7.70 -11.45
C VAL A 136 5.52 7.31 -10.77
N ARG A 137 5.43 7.54 -9.46
CA ARG A 137 4.24 7.28 -8.66
C ARG A 137 3.89 8.50 -7.82
N GLY A 138 2.60 8.85 -7.80
CA GLY A 138 2.00 9.73 -6.81
C GLY A 138 1.12 8.91 -5.87
N ALA A 139 1.14 9.21 -4.57
CA ALA A 139 0.29 8.55 -3.59
C ALA A 139 -0.22 9.54 -2.55
N TYR A 140 -1.45 9.34 -2.10
CA TYR A 140 -2.06 10.02 -0.97
C TYR A 140 -2.49 9.01 0.06
N ASP A 141 -2.03 9.20 1.29
CA ASP A 141 -2.17 8.29 2.41
C ASP A 141 -2.94 9.02 3.54
N THR A 142 -4.02 8.39 4.00
CA THR A 142 -4.87 8.91 5.07
C THR A 142 -5.49 7.76 5.87
N GLU A 143 -6.36 8.05 6.83
CA GLU A 143 -7.00 7.09 7.73
C GLU A 143 -8.51 7.29 7.82
N PHE A 144 -9.26 6.27 8.25
CA PHE A 144 -10.71 6.36 8.49
C PHE A 144 -11.03 7.11 9.77
N LYS A 145 -10.32 6.79 10.84
CA LYS A 145 -10.54 7.34 12.17
C LYS A 145 -9.32 8.14 12.64
N THR A 146 -9.58 9.07 13.49
CA THR A 146 -8.56 9.83 14.21
C THR A 146 -8.67 9.49 15.68
N ALA A 147 -7.54 9.36 16.38
CA ALA A 147 -7.56 9.33 17.83
C ALA A 147 -8.07 10.67 18.40
N ASP A 148 -8.75 10.64 19.54
CA ASP A 148 -9.31 11.85 20.15
C ASP A 148 -8.22 12.92 20.35
N GLY A 149 -8.48 14.11 19.79
CA GLY A 149 -7.56 15.26 19.88
C GLY A 149 -6.42 15.26 18.88
N THR A 150 -6.34 14.27 17.95
CA THR A 150 -5.34 14.28 16.87
C THR A 150 -6.00 14.61 15.52
N PRO A 151 -5.33 15.33 14.62
CA PRO A 151 -5.82 15.52 13.26
C PRO A 151 -5.67 14.23 12.45
N ARG A 152 -6.51 14.08 11.43
CA ARG A 152 -6.42 12.98 10.47
C ARG A 152 -5.10 13.00 9.74
N GLN A 153 -4.47 11.82 9.58
CA GLN A 153 -3.26 11.66 8.78
C GLN A 153 -3.48 12.14 7.35
N ASN A 154 -2.54 12.94 6.85
CA ASN A 154 -2.55 13.46 5.49
C ASN A 154 -1.11 13.52 4.97
N ILE A 155 -0.75 12.54 4.15
CA ILE A 155 0.60 12.40 3.60
C ILE A 155 0.52 12.28 2.08
N ILE A 156 1.31 13.07 1.36
CA ILE A 156 1.52 12.91 -0.08
C ILE A 156 2.92 12.35 -0.28
N ARG A 157 3.03 11.32 -1.15
CA ARG A 157 4.31 10.77 -1.59
C ARG A 157 4.42 10.85 -3.09
N THR A 158 5.61 11.21 -3.56
CA THR A 158 5.99 11.14 -4.96
C THR A 158 7.25 10.31 -5.08
N ASN A 159 7.18 9.26 -5.89
CA ASN A 159 8.30 8.38 -6.16
C ASN A 159 8.74 8.56 -7.61
N ALA A 160 10.05 8.56 -7.86
CA ALA A 160 10.61 8.56 -9.21
C ALA A 160 11.87 7.68 -9.26
N GLY A 161 11.99 6.87 -10.31
CA GLY A 161 13.12 5.96 -10.45
C GLY A 161 12.97 5.00 -11.61
N ILE A 162 13.34 3.76 -11.40
CA ILE A 162 13.34 2.69 -12.41
C ILE A 162 12.56 1.48 -11.91
N SER A 163 11.96 0.74 -12.84
CA SER A 163 11.23 -0.50 -12.53
C SER A 163 11.43 -1.56 -13.60
N LEU A 164 11.39 -2.82 -13.14
CA LEU A 164 11.08 -4.01 -13.93
C LEU A 164 9.60 -4.30 -13.77
N PHE A 165 8.89 -4.57 -14.86
CA PHE A 165 7.45 -4.77 -14.81
C PHE A 165 6.94 -5.66 -15.96
N ASP A 166 5.64 -5.99 -15.93
CA ASP A 166 4.91 -6.71 -16.96
C ASP A 166 5.48 -8.11 -17.29
N ASN A 167 5.92 -8.83 -16.26
CA ASN A 167 6.30 -10.24 -16.37
C ASN A 167 5.24 -11.13 -15.70
N GLU A 168 5.20 -12.40 -16.05
CA GLU A 168 4.25 -13.36 -15.48
C GLU A 168 4.32 -13.46 -13.95
N ILE A 169 5.54 -13.40 -13.39
CA ILE A 169 5.79 -13.49 -11.95
C ILE A 169 6.03 -12.11 -11.34
N VAL A 170 6.89 -11.32 -11.98
CA VAL A 170 7.26 -9.99 -11.48
C VAL A 170 6.32 -8.96 -12.08
N LYS A 171 5.25 -8.63 -11.34
CA LYS A 171 4.31 -7.58 -11.74
C LYS A 171 4.94 -6.19 -11.63
N SER A 172 5.79 -6.00 -10.61
CA SER A 172 6.60 -4.80 -10.42
C SER A 172 7.77 -5.10 -9.49
N LEU A 173 8.95 -4.61 -9.84
CA LEU A 173 10.13 -4.52 -8.96
C LEU A 173 10.78 -3.18 -9.24
N TYR A 174 10.84 -2.29 -8.25
CA TYR A 174 11.27 -0.92 -8.48
C TYR A 174 12.31 -0.44 -7.46
N LEU A 175 13.11 0.52 -7.89
CA LEU A 175 14.02 1.32 -7.07
C LEU A 175 13.76 2.79 -7.35
N THR A 176 13.34 3.54 -6.35
CA THR A 176 12.91 4.94 -6.49
C THR A 176 13.47 5.82 -5.38
N GLY A 177 13.71 7.10 -5.71
CA GLY A 177 13.73 8.16 -4.73
C GLY A 177 12.30 8.54 -4.36
N VAL A 178 12.07 8.85 -3.10
CA VAL A 178 10.75 9.22 -2.55
C VAL A 178 10.84 10.61 -1.96
N TYR A 179 9.91 11.48 -2.33
CA TYR A 179 9.62 12.72 -1.62
C TYR A 179 8.28 12.54 -0.89
N GLU A 180 8.30 12.68 0.43
CA GLU A 180 7.13 12.63 1.30
C GLU A 180 6.86 14.01 1.87
N TYR A 181 5.61 14.45 1.82
CA TYR A 181 5.12 15.68 2.41
C TYR A 181 3.97 15.35 3.36
N ASP A 182 4.20 15.55 4.65
CA ASP A 182 3.23 15.34 5.71
C ASP A 182 2.64 16.69 6.13
N PHE A 183 1.32 16.83 5.93
CA PHE A 183 0.56 18.02 6.29
C PHE A 183 -0.58 17.71 7.27
N THR A 184 -0.40 16.63 8.05
CA THR A 184 -1.32 16.18 9.09
C THR A 184 -1.60 17.31 10.09
N TYR A 185 -0.57 17.99 10.52
CA TYR A 185 -0.69 19.10 11.47
C TYR A 185 -0.64 20.45 10.75
N ALA A 186 -1.70 21.26 10.94
CA ALA A 186 -1.74 22.60 10.37
C ALA A 186 -0.66 23.50 11.01
N GLY A 187 0.26 24.04 10.20
CA GLY A 187 1.37 24.88 10.67
C GLY A 187 2.65 24.14 11.03
N GLU A 188 2.63 22.79 11.03
CA GLU A 188 3.78 21.93 11.34
C GLU A 188 4.01 20.91 10.22
N GLN A 189 3.99 21.37 8.97
CA GLN A 189 4.20 20.49 7.82
C GLN A 189 5.65 20.07 7.75
N THR A 190 5.88 18.80 7.49
CA THR A 190 7.22 18.24 7.35
C THR A 190 7.41 17.60 5.97
N SER A 191 8.64 17.63 5.49
CA SER A 191 9.01 16.93 4.27
C SER A 191 10.20 16.03 4.51
N LYS A 192 10.22 14.91 3.77
CA LYS A 192 11.24 13.88 3.92
C LYS A 192 11.67 13.39 2.53
N LEU A 193 12.95 13.04 2.42
CA LEU A 193 13.49 12.33 1.27
C LEU A 193 13.87 10.91 1.69
N ALA A 194 13.57 9.94 0.85
CA ALA A 194 13.91 8.56 1.10
C ALA A 194 14.34 7.84 -0.19
N ALA A 195 14.99 6.69 -0.04
CA ALA A 195 15.15 5.70 -1.09
C ALA A 195 14.25 4.51 -0.77
N GLU A 196 13.61 3.96 -1.80
CA GLU A 196 12.67 2.85 -1.65
C GLU A 196 12.94 1.79 -2.71
N ILE A 197 13.02 0.53 -2.27
CA ILE A 197 12.89 -0.65 -3.12
C ILE A 197 11.59 -1.33 -2.78
N GLY A 198 10.81 -1.72 -3.80
CA GLY A 198 9.56 -2.42 -3.57
C GLY A 198 9.26 -3.43 -4.66
N TRP A 199 8.35 -4.35 -4.35
CA TRP A 199 8.00 -5.45 -5.23
C TRP A 199 6.52 -5.80 -5.17
N ARG A 200 6.03 -6.36 -6.28
CA ARG A 200 4.78 -7.08 -6.40
C ARG A 200 5.04 -8.31 -7.26
N LEU A 201 4.90 -9.47 -6.65
CA LEU A 201 5.15 -10.77 -7.26
C LEU A 201 3.88 -11.60 -7.21
N GLU A 202 3.59 -12.35 -8.28
CA GLU A 202 2.47 -13.28 -8.36
C GLU A 202 2.94 -14.56 -9.06
N TYR A 203 2.69 -15.70 -8.44
CA TYR A 203 3.06 -17.00 -9.00
C TYR A 203 1.87 -17.95 -8.97
N GLN A 204 1.44 -18.39 -10.15
CA GLN A 204 0.41 -19.41 -10.28
C GLN A 204 1.03 -20.79 -10.02
N ILE A 205 0.78 -21.36 -8.84
CA ILE A 205 1.30 -22.70 -8.47
C ILE A 205 0.63 -23.77 -9.29
N ARG A 206 -0.70 -23.68 -9.43
CA ARG A 206 -1.57 -24.52 -10.26
C ARG A 206 -2.88 -23.79 -10.49
N GLU A 207 -3.72 -24.31 -11.35
CA GLU A 207 -5.07 -23.77 -11.55
C GLU A 207 -5.81 -23.60 -10.21
N GLY A 208 -6.34 -22.42 -9.97
CA GLY A 208 -7.04 -22.03 -8.74
C GLY A 208 -6.16 -21.84 -7.49
N VAL A 209 -4.82 -21.92 -7.58
CA VAL A 209 -3.91 -21.70 -6.44
C VAL A 209 -2.81 -20.72 -6.82
N LYS A 210 -2.85 -19.53 -6.22
CA LYS A 210 -1.91 -18.43 -6.49
C LYS A 210 -1.16 -18.02 -5.23
N LEU A 211 0.16 -17.89 -5.33
CA LEU A 211 1.03 -17.29 -4.34
C LEU A 211 1.32 -15.85 -4.76
N SER A 212 1.12 -14.90 -3.86
CA SER A 212 1.45 -13.50 -4.10
C SER A 212 2.29 -12.92 -2.98
N SER A 213 3.17 -11.99 -3.33
CA SER A 213 3.97 -11.22 -2.37
C SER A 213 4.04 -9.78 -2.83
N ASN A 214 3.82 -8.85 -1.93
CA ASN A 214 4.08 -7.44 -2.13
C ASN A 214 4.72 -6.82 -0.91
N GLY A 215 5.51 -5.78 -1.12
CA GLY A 215 6.16 -5.10 -0.04
C GLY A 215 7.11 -4.02 -0.52
N TYR A 216 7.71 -3.36 0.45
CA TYR A 216 8.73 -2.35 0.22
C TYR A 216 9.70 -2.28 1.41
N TYR A 217 10.90 -1.78 1.14
CA TYR A 217 11.83 -1.27 2.13
C TYR A 217 12.17 0.17 1.80
N ARG A 218 12.00 1.06 2.79
CA ARG A 218 12.28 2.48 2.67
C ARG A 218 13.30 2.92 3.72
N GLU A 219 14.32 3.62 3.25
CA GLU A 219 15.34 4.29 4.07
C GLU A 219 15.17 5.79 3.93
N TYR A 220 14.84 6.48 5.00
CA TYR A 220 14.72 7.95 5.01
C TYR A 220 16.11 8.58 5.13
N LEU A 221 16.42 9.50 4.22
CA LEU A 221 17.74 10.09 4.05
C LEU A 221 17.82 11.52 4.58
N SER A 222 16.71 12.26 4.50
CA SER A 222 16.66 13.67 4.89
C SER A 222 15.26 14.05 5.37
N TYR A 223 15.22 15.01 6.29
CA TYR A 223 14.00 15.53 6.91
C TYR A 223 14.09 17.04 7.02
N SER A 224 12.98 17.76 6.82
CA SER A 224 12.92 19.21 7.03
C SER A 224 13.05 19.60 8.50
N GLU A 225 12.51 18.75 9.40
CA GLU A 225 12.50 19.00 10.85
C GLU A 225 12.80 17.72 11.63
N PHE A 226 13.17 17.85 12.91
CA PHE A 226 13.35 16.71 13.79
C PHE A 226 12.05 16.39 14.53
N VAL A 227 11.39 15.32 14.12
CA VAL A 227 10.24 14.74 14.82
C VAL A 227 10.63 13.35 15.30
N LYS A 228 10.49 13.07 16.62
CA LYS A 228 10.94 11.81 17.23
C LYS A 228 10.20 10.58 16.69
N THR A 229 8.95 10.75 16.28
CA THR A 229 8.10 9.68 15.77
C THR A 229 8.30 9.39 14.28
N ASP A 230 9.06 10.25 13.56
CA ASP A 230 9.42 10.00 12.17
C ASP A 230 10.21 8.70 12.04
N LEU A 231 9.88 7.92 11.01
CA LEU A 231 10.60 6.69 10.72
C LEU A 231 11.92 6.98 10.03
N GLU A 232 13.00 6.34 10.46
CA GLU A 232 14.27 6.27 9.73
C GLU A 232 14.24 5.16 8.68
N ARG A 233 13.61 4.04 9.04
CA ARG A 233 13.52 2.83 8.22
C ARG A 233 12.14 2.23 8.33
N ASP A 234 11.61 1.75 7.24
CA ASP A 234 10.33 1.06 7.20
C ASP A 234 10.36 -0.09 6.19
N LEU A 235 10.16 -1.30 6.68
CA LEU A 235 9.99 -2.51 5.89
C LEU A 235 8.57 -3.02 6.09
N SER A 236 7.86 -3.24 5.00
CA SER A 236 6.56 -3.91 4.99
C SER A 236 6.56 -5.01 3.93
N ALA A 237 6.11 -6.20 4.29
CA ALA A 237 6.03 -7.33 3.38
C ALA A 237 4.79 -8.18 3.70
N ILE A 238 4.08 -8.60 2.66
CA ILE A 238 2.94 -9.52 2.75
C ILE A 238 3.22 -10.70 1.83
N LEU A 239 2.92 -11.90 2.31
CA LEU A 239 2.89 -13.14 1.54
C LEU A 239 1.52 -13.80 1.71
N ARG A 240 0.89 -14.20 0.60
CA ARG A 240 -0.45 -14.78 0.58
C ARG A 240 -0.49 -16.01 -0.31
N LEU A 241 -1.26 -17.00 0.11
CA LEU A 241 -1.62 -18.13 -0.71
C LEU A 241 -3.14 -18.13 -0.90
N ASP A 242 -3.62 -17.75 -2.07
CA ASP A 242 -5.05 -17.73 -2.39
C ASP A 242 -5.44 -19.02 -3.13
N THR A 243 -6.45 -19.70 -2.62
CA THR A 243 -7.04 -20.89 -3.24
C THR A 243 -8.47 -20.57 -3.64
N ASN A 244 -8.79 -20.83 -4.90
CA ASN A 244 -10.14 -20.63 -5.42
C ASN A 244 -11.10 -21.63 -4.74
N LEU A 245 -12.22 -21.13 -4.21
CA LEU A 245 -13.29 -21.93 -3.62
C LEU A 245 -14.43 -22.12 -4.59
N TRP A 246 -14.92 -21.03 -5.17
CA TRP A 246 -16.03 -21.03 -6.10
C TRP A 246 -16.12 -19.69 -6.84
N GLY A 247 -16.14 -19.73 -8.19
CA GLY A 247 -16.12 -18.52 -9.01
C GLY A 247 -14.94 -17.63 -8.66
N ASP A 248 -15.21 -16.39 -8.31
CA ASP A 248 -14.23 -15.36 -7.93
C ASP A 248 -13.91 -15.34 -6.43
N LEU A 249 -14.49 -16.25 -5.65
CA LEU A 249 -14.24 -16.36 -4.21
C LEU A 249 -12.99 -17.19 -3.94
N THR A 250 -12.08 -16.65 -3.16
CA THR A 250 -10.85 -17.31 -2.74
C THR A 250 -10.71 -17.33 -1.22
N MET A 251 -9.95 -18.27 -0.72
CA MET A 251 -9.55 -18.35 0.68
C MET A 251 -8.09 -18.80 0.77
N GLY A 252 -7.39 -18.31 1.77
CA GLY A 252 -6.07 -18.82 2.05
C GLY A 252 -5.36 -18.14 3.21
N PRO A 253 -4.27 -18.78 3.68
CA PRO A 253 -3.43 -18.20 4.70
C PRO A 253 -2.63 -17.03 4.16
N TYR A 254 -2.31 -16.10 5.04
CA TYR A 254 -1.38 -15.03 4.77
C TYR A 254 -0.52 -14.70 5.97
N VAL A 255 0.62 -14.09 5.70
CA VAL A 255 1.48 -13.47 6.69
C VAL A 255 1.83 -12.06 6.25
N GLN A 256 1.84 -11.15 7.20
CA GLN A 256 2.30 -9.78 7.01
C GLN A 256 3.36 -9.49 8.07
N TYR A 257 4.46 -8.88 7.66
CA TYR A 257 5.52 -8.46 8.54
C TYR A 257 5.83 -6.99 8.29
N ARG A 258 5.84 -6.22 9.37
CA ARG A 258 6.31 -4.84 9.35
C ARG A 258 7.40 -4.66 10.39
N ARG A 259 8.47 -3.97 10.02
CA ARG A 259 9.56 -3.61 10.92
C ARG A 259 10.01 -2.19 10.61
N ALA A 260 10.02 -1.35 11.62
CA ALA A 260 10.42 0.04 11.45
C ALA A 260 11.32 0.52 12.58
N ARG A 261 12.06 1.60 12.33
CA ARG A 261 12.84 2.34 13.31
C ARG A 261 12.43 3.80 13.29
N ALA A 262 12.06 4.35 14.44
CA ALA A 262 11.78 5.77 14.60
C ALA A 262 13.03 6.51 15.08
N ARG A 263 13.15 7.79 14.72
CA ARG A 263 14.32 8.64 15.01
C ARG A 263 14.59 8.84 16.50
N GLY A 264 13.55 8.83 17.32
CA GLY A 264 13.63 9.03 18.75
C GLY A 264 13.72 7.74 19.57
N VAL A 265 13.86 6.57 18.91
CA VAL A 265 13.80 5.26 19.58
C VAL A 265 15.00 4.40 19.14
N ASP A 266 15.72 3.82 20.12
CA ASP A 266 16.93 3.03 19.85
C ASP A 266 16.61 1.59 19.40
N VAL A 267 15.37 1.12 19.59
CA VAL A 267 14.92 -0.23 19.25
C VAL A 267 14.02 -0.21 18.01
N TYR A 268 14.02 -1.33 17.28
CA TYR A 268 13.08 -1.53 16.18
C TYR A 268 11.72 -1.96 16.73
N GLY A 269 10.66 -1.27 16.30
CA GLY A 269 9.30 -1.80 16.43
C GLY A 269 9.03 -2.82 15.34
N SER A 270 8.30 -3.87 15.64
CA SER A 270 7.85 -4.83 14.63
C SER A 270 6.47 -5.36 14.93
N ASN A 271 5.76 -5.68 13.85
CA ASN A 271 4.47 -6.34 13.89
C ASN A 271 4.51 -7.54 12.94
N PHE A 272 4.12 -8.69 13.46
CA PHE A 272 3.92 -9.91 12.70
C PHE A 272 2.44 -10.31 12.78
N ILE A 273 1.79 -10.37 11.62
CA ILE A 273 0.39 -10.77 11.49
C ILE A 273 0.35 -12.07 10.71
N MET A 274 -0.40 -13.05 11.20
CA MET A 274 -0.76 -14.24 10.46
C MET A 274 -2.27 -14.44 10.52
N GLY A 275 -2.83 -14.96 9.44
CA GLY A 275 -4.27 -15.16 9.41
C GLY A 275 -4.77 -15.94 8.21
N ILE A 276 -6.08 -16.01 8.14
CA ILE A 276 -6.82 -16.57 7.02
C ILE A 276 -7.65 -15.44 6.42
N SER A 277 -7.63 -15.32 5.11
CA SER A 277 -8.44 -14.37 4.37
C SER A 277 -9.48 -15.06 3.52
N PHE A 278 -10.65 -14.43 3.43
CA PHE A 278 -11.72 -14.76 2.49
C PHE A 278 -11.86 -13.57 1.56
N ASN A 279 -11.65 -13.77 0.27
CA ASN A 279 -11.59 -12.66 -0.68
C ASN A 279 -12.49 -12.92 -1.88
N TYR A 280 -13.01 -11.83 -2.43
CA TYR A 280 -13.55 -11.75 -3.78
C TYR A 280 -12.51 -11.05 -4.66
N ILE A 281 -12.10 -11.71 -5.74
CA ILE A 281 -11.05 -11.25 -6.67
C ILE A 281 -11.58 -11.41 -8.09
N THR A 282 -11.72 -10.31 -8.83
CA THR A 282 -12.21 -10.36 -10.21
C THR A 282 -11.60 -9.24 -11.05
N SER A 283 -11.75 -9.31 -12.36
CA SER A 283 -11.33 -8.25 -13.26
C SER A 283 -12.27 -8.10 -14.44
N PHE A 284 -12.45 -6.86 -14.88
CA PHE A 284 -13.32 -6.50 -15.99
C PHE A 284 -12.51 -5.80 -17.06
N GLY A 285 -12.36 -6.40 -18.25
CA GLY A 285 -11.81 -5.73 -19.41
C GLY A 285 -12.79 -4.65 -19.89
N LEU A 286 -12.31 -3.42 -20.05
CA LEU A 286 -13.10 -2.29 -20.51
C LEU A 286 -12.84 -2.00 -22.00
N ILE A 287 -11.59 -2.21 -22.45
CA ILE A 287 -11.11 -2.22 -23.84
C ILE A 287 -9.97 -3.22 -23.99
#